data_bb1fc84787429bcf3398ad2eccd389e6
#
_entry.id   bb1fc84787429bcf3398ad2eccd389e6
#
_cell.length_a   1.000
_cell.length_b   1.000
_cell.length_c   1.000
_cell.angle_alpha   90.00
_cell.angle_beta   90.00
_cell.angle_gamma   90.00
#
_symmetry.space_group_name_H-M   'P 1'
#
loop_
_entity.id
_entity.type
_entity.pdbx_description
1 polymer ?
#
loop_
_entity_poly.entity_id
_entity_poly.type
_entity_poly.pdbx_seq_one_letter_code
_entity_poly.pdbx_strand_id
1 'polypeptide(L)'
;MLGALSLKWKWRARREAAGKDTANPNLVFGGDVHVVWEKFCRYFDVEPRIIPLQPDKYTIGPDDVAPHVDENTIGVAAVLGTTFTGHADDISGINDLLVGLKNERGLDVPLHVDAASGGFVWPFLYPDTKWDFRLEQVRSINVSGHKYGLVYPGIGWLVFRERSDLAEDLVFYENYLGKRDATFTLNFSTGASMVLAQYYNFVRLGHDGYRYIMETMATNAAALADRIAATGEFRIVGEKGEEQLPLVAFQLDGEHNYDEFDVASQLSAERGWMVPAYTLPPDADHVKIMRALVKLTLGHTLATTLADDIAGACKVLAEKGRLHEHDRARVKTGTGY
;
A
#
# COMPACT_ATOMS: atom_id res chain seq x y z
N MET A 1 -0.99 -11.64 4.72
CA MET A 1 -1.12 -13.12 4.67
C MET A 1 -2.10 -13.68 5.71
N LEU A 2 -1.90 -13.50 7.02
CA LEU A 2 -2.77 -14.09 8.06
C LEU A 2 -4.25 -13.63 7.96
N GLY A 3 -4.50 -12.36 7.62
CA GLY A 3 -5.86 -11.88 7.36
C GLY A 3 -6.52 -12.63 6.20
N ALA A 4 -5.84 -12.73 5.07
CA ALA A 4 -6.34 -13.46 3.91
C ALA A 4 -6.51 -14.97 4.19
N LEU A 5 -5.62 -15.56 4.99
CA LEU A 5 -5.77 -16.95 5.42
C LEU A 5 -7.03 -17.15 6.25
N SER A 6 -7.35 -16.22 7.14
CA SER A 6 -8.61 -16.24 7.89
C SER A 6 -9.83 -16.13 6.98
N LEU A 7 -9.79 -15.27 5.96
CA LEU A 7 -10.85 -15.17 4.96
C LEU A 7 -11.07 -16.51 4.25
N LYS A 8 -9.98 -17.18 3.81
CA LYS A 8 -10.05 -18.49 3.15
C LYS A 8 -10.70 -19.54 4.05
N TRP A 9 -10.30 -19.64 5.32
CA TRP A 9 -10.86 -20.61 6.29
C TRP A 9 -12.32 -20.33 6.58
N LYS A 10 -12.71 -19.08 6.73
CA LYS A 10 -14.12 -18.69 6.94
C LYS A 10 -14.99 -18.99 5.72
N TRP A 11 -14.49 -18.70 4.51
CA TRP A 11 -15.17 -19.05 3.25
C TRP A 11 -15.35 -20.57 3.15
N ARG A 12 -14.29 -21.34 3.40
CA ARG A 12 -14.31 -22.80 3.37
C ARG A 12 -15.36 -23.36 4.33
N ALA A 13 -15.33 -22.96 5.59
CA ALA A 13 -16.28 -23.41 6.61
C ALA A 13 -17.76 -23.10 6.23
N ARG A 14 -18.04 -21.93 5.64
CA ARG A 14 -19.38 -21.58 5.14
C ARG A 14 -19.81 -22.51 4.00
N ARG A 15 -18.94 -22.82 3.07
CA ARG A 15 -19.25 -23.69 1.93
C ARG A 15 -19.45 -25.16 2.37
N GLU A 16 -18.60 -25.65 3.24
CA GLU A 16 -18.72 -27.01 3.81
C GLU A 16 -20.04 -27.16 4.58
N ALA A 17 -20.42 -26.17 5.41
CA ALA A 17 -21.70 -26.16 6.11
C ALA A 17 -22.92 -26.13 5.17
N ALA A 18 -22.76 -25.57 3.95
CA ALA A 18 -23.77 -25.54 2.92
C ALA A 18 -23.70 -26.74 1.95
N GLY A 19 -22.81 -27.72 2.18
CA GLY A 19 -22.59 -28.88 1.31
C GLY A 19 -22.03 -28.52 -0.08
N LYS A 20 -21.32 -27.39 -0.20
CA LYS A 20 -20.75 -26.89 -1.44
C LYS A 20 -19.25 -27.24 -1.53
N ASP A 21 -18.76 -27.33 -2.77
CA ASP A 21 -17.35 -27.55 -3.07
C ASP A 21 -16.45 -26.39 -2.58
N THR A 22 -15.22 -26.71 -2.17
CA THR A 22 -14.21 -25.77 -1.67
C THR A 22 -12.90 -25.81 -2.45
N ALA A 23 -12.91 -26.37 -3.68
CA ALA A 23 -11.69 -26.68 -4.42
C ALA A 23 -11.03 -25.44 -5.08
N ASN A 24 -11.80 -24.42 -5.45
CA ASN A 24 -11.33 -23.33 -6.29
C ASN A 24 -11.55 -21.93 -5.64
N PRO A 25 -10.91 -21.67 -4.48
CA PRO A 25 -11.00 -20.34 -3.88
C PRO A 25 -10.29 -19.29 -4.72
N ASN A 26 -10.85 -18.08 -4.85
CA ASN A 26 -10.20 -16.97 -5.49
C ASN A 26 -10.19 -15.72 -4.60
N LEU A 27 -9.26 -14.81 -4.87
CA LEU A 27 -9.09 -13.54 -4.17
C LEU A 27 -8.97 -12.42 -5.20
N VAL A 28 -9.78 -11.37 -5.05
CA VAL A 28 -9.82 -10.22 -5.96
C VAL A 28 -9.00 -9.07 -5.39
N PHE A 29 -8.13 -8.46 -6.21
CA PHE A 29 -7.33 -7.29 -5.84
C PHE A 29 -6.79 -6.54 -7.07
N GLY A 30 -6.40 -5.29 -6.91
CA GLY A 30 -5.78 -4.47 -7.95
C GLY A 30 -4.33 -4.87 -8.25
N GLY A 31 -3.84 -4.52 -9.44
CA GLY A 31 -2.43 -4.73 -9.82
C GLY A 31 -1.44 -3.88 -9.02
N ASP A 32 -1.91 -2.89 -8.27
CA ASP A 32 -1.12 -2.00 -7.42
C ASP A 32 -0.80 -2.56 -6.02
N VAL A 33 -1.25 -3.77 -5.71
CA VAL A 33 -1.02 -4.40 -4.40
C VAL A 33 0.45 -4.74 -4.17
N HIS A 34 0.81 -4.90 -2.91
CA HIS A 34 2.11 -5.46 -2.54
C HIS A 34 2.22 -6.94 -2.95
N VAL A 35 3.39 -7.38 -3.37
CA VAL A 35 3.69 -8.78 -3.79
C VAL A 35 3.27 -9.86 -2.76
N VAL A 36 3.01 -9.48 -1.51
CA VAL A 36 2.51 -10.39 -0.47
C VAL A 36 1.18 -11.04 -0.86
N TRP A 37 0.36 -10.37 -1.67
CA TRP A 37 -0.94 -10.89 -2.11
C TRP A 37 -0.78 -12.00 -3.13
N GLU A 38 0.10 -11.82 -4.11
CA GLU A 38 0.45 -12.89 -5.06
C GLU A 38 1.14 -14.07 -4.36
N LYS A 39 2.06 -13.79 -3.41
CA LYS A 39 2.66 -14.83 -2.57
C LYS A 39 1.63 -15.60 -1.76
N PHE A 40 0.64 -14.91 -1.19
CA PHE A 40 -0.46 -15.56 -0.48
C PHE A 40 -1.20 -16.53 -1.41
N CYS A 41 -1.60 -16.05 -2.58
CA CYS A 41 -2.33 -16.86 -3.55
C CYS A 41 -1.53 -18.12 -3.94
N ARG A 42 -0.25 -17.96 -4.25
CA ARG A 42 0.64 -19.06 -4.63
C ARG A 42 0.89 -20.05 -3.49
N TYR A 43 1.11 -19.57 -2.27
CA TYR A 43 1.48 -20.44 -1.14
C TYR A 43 0.27 -21.20 -0.56
N PHE A 44 -0.92 -20.68 -0.74
CA PHE A 44 -2.14 -21.23 -0.16
C PHE A 44 -3.16 -21.71 -1.20
N ASP A 45 -2.74 -21.94 -2.45
CA ASP A 45 -3.61 -22.45 -3.52
C ASP A 45 -4.92 -21.66 -3.64
N VAL A 46 -4.78 -20.36 -3.87
CA VAL A 46 -5.88 -19.41 -4.12
C VAL A 46 -5.66 -18.82 -5.52
N GLU A 47 -6.67 -18.82 -6.36
CA GLU A 47 -6.64 -18.16 -7.66
C GLU A 47 -6.56 -16.64 -7.48
N PRO A 48 -5.50 -15.95 -7.95
CA PRO A 48 -5.46 -14.51 -7.96
C PRO A 48 -6.34 -13.95 -9.09
N ARG A 49 -7.29 -13.11 -8.77
CA ARG A 49 -8.05 -12.31 -9.73
C ARG A 49 -7.54 -10.89 -9.68
N ILE A 50 -6.53 -10.63 -10.49
CA ILE A 50 -5.83 -9.35 -10.55
C ILE A 50 -6.57 -8.42 -11.51
N ILE A 51 -6.99 -7.28 -11.00
CA ILE A 51 -7.59 -6.22 -11.81
C ILE A 51 -6.44 -5.38 -12.37
N PRO A 52 -6.27 -5.30 -13.70
CA PRO A 52 -5.18 -4.55 -14.31
C PRO A 52 -5.35 -3.04 -14.04
N LEU A 53 -4.23 -2.34 -13.87
CA LEU A 53 -4.22 -0.89 -13.85
C LEU A 53 -4.41 -0.35 -15.27
N GLN A 54 -4.97 0.85 -15.37
CA GLN A 54 -5.14 1.53 -16.65
C GLN A 54 -4.30 2.82 -16.67
N PRO A 55 -3.91 3.31 -17.83
CA PRO A 55 -3.32 4.64 -17.93
C PRO A 55 -4.21 5.68 -17.24
N ASP A 56 -3.61 6.50 -16.40
CA ASP A 56 -4.28 7.56 -15.62
C ASP A 56 -5.34 7.08 -14.61
N LYS A 57 -5.46 5.75 -14.38
CA LYS A 57 -6.28 5.14 -13.33
C LYS A 57 -5.48 4.07 -12.57
N TYR A 58 -4.93 4.45 -11.44
CA TYR A 58 -3.96 3.65 -10.67
C TYR A 58 -4.54 3.01 -9.40
N THR A 59 -5.85 3.02 -9.27
CA THR A 59 -6.63 2.44 -8.15
C THR A 59 -7.86 1.74 -8.69
N ILE A 60 -8.44 0.83 -7.90
CA ILE A 60 -9.64 0.10 -8.28
C ILE A 60 -10.89 0.64 -7.58
N GLY A 61 -12.03 0.49 -8.24
CA GLY A 61 -13.34 0.84 -7.73
C GLY A 61 -14.36 -0.27 -7.91
N PRO A 62 -15.65 -0.02 -7.57
CA PRO A 62 -16.70 -1.03 -7.63
C PRO A 62 -16.90 -1.63 -9.03
N ASP A 63 -16.84 -0.83 -10.07
CA ASP A 63 -17.05 -1.29 -11.46
C ASP A 63 -15.93 -2.24 -11.91
N ASP A 64 -14.71 -2.03 -11.42
CA ASP A 64 -13.56 -2.90 -11.70
C ASP A 64 -13.68 -4.23 -10.95
N VAL A 65 -14.20 -4.21 -9.72
CA VAL A 65 -14.32 -5.37 -8.84
C VAL A 65 -15.49 -6.28 -9.23
N ALA A 66 -16.62 -5.69 -9.62
CA ALA A 66 -17.88 -6.42 -9.85
C ALA A 66 -17.76 -7.63 -10.80
N PRO A 67 -17.04 -7.57 -11.94
CA PRO A 67 -16.91 -8.70 -12.87
C PRO A 67 -16.09 -9.87 -12.31
N HIS A 68 -15.31 -9.66 -11.25
CA HIS A 68 -14.37 -10.62 -10.69
C HIS A 68 -14.88 -11.37 -9.46
N VAL A 69 -16.07 -11.00 -8.95
CA VAL A 69 -16.65 -11.56 -7.71
C VAL A 69 -17.65 -12.67 -8.03
N ASP A 70 -17.45 -13.85 -7.43
CA ASP A 70 -18.36 -14.99 -7.50
C ASP A 70 -18.49 -15.74 -6.17
N GLU A 71 -19.15 -16.89 -6.15
CA GLU A 71 -19.31 -17.71 -4.95
C GLU A 71 -18.01 -18.35 -4.45
N ASN A 72 -16.96 -18.38 -5.25
CA ASN A 72 -15.64 -18.90 -4.86
C ASN A 72 -14.72 -17.80 -4.33
N THR A 73 -15.17 -16.55 -4.35
CA THR A 73 -14.39 -15.41 -3.85
C THR A 73 -14.32 -15.45 -2.34
N ILE A 74 -13.10 -15.62 -1.81
CA ILE A 74 -12.84 -15.62 -0.37
C ILE A 74 -12.87 -14.22 0.23
N GLY A 75 -12.65 -13.20 -0.59
CA GLY A 75 -12.65 -11.79 -0.21
C GLY A 75 -12.13 -10.90 -1.34
N VAL A 76 -12.28 -9.59 -1.11
CA VAL A 76 -11.63 -8.54 -1.89
C VAL A 76 -10.58 -7.89 -1.02
N ALA A 77 -9.39 -7.62 -1.56
CA ALA A 77 -8.37 -6.83 -0.89
C ALA A 77 -8.26 -5.47 -1.57
N ALA A 78 -8.55 -4.40 -0.83
CA ALA A 78 -8.41 -3.03 -1.28
C ALA A 78 -7.29 -2.32 -0.53
N VAL A 79 -6.56 -1.44 -1.21
CA VAL A 79 -5.38 -0.76 -0.68
C VAL A 79 -5.72 0.64 -0.19
N LEU A 80 -5.35 0.96 1.04
CA LEU A 80 -5.40 2.32 1.57
C LEU A 80 -4.00 2.95 1.47
N GLY A 81 -3.75 3.67 0.40
CA GLY A 81 -2.45 4.27 0.13
C GLY A 81 -1.50 3.33 -0.60
N THR A 82 -1.67 3.21 -1.92
CA THR A 82 -0.83 2.38 -2.77
C THR A 82 0.63 2.83 -2.76
N THR A 83 1.53 1.87 -2.86
CA THR A 83 2.98 2.14 -2.91
C THR A 83 3.37 2.92 -4.16
N PHE A 84 2.62 2.80 -5.25
CA PHE A 84 2.95 3.41 -6.53
C PHE A 84 2.68 4.91 -6.57
N THR A 85 1.47 5.32 -6.25
CA THR A 85 1.03 6.73 -6.39
C THR A 85 0.60 7.37 -5.08
N GLY A 86 0.39 6.58 -4.02
CA GLY A 86 -0.04 7.06 -2.71
C GLY A 86 -1.56 7.15 -2.52
N HIS A 87 -2.35 7.00 -3.59
CA HIS A 87 -3.81 7.07 -3.53
C HIS A 87 -4.43 5.82 -2.89
N ALA A 88 -5.69 5.91 -2.51
CA ALA A 88 -6.47 4.78 -1.99
C ALA A 88 -7.43 4.26 -3.07
N ASP A 89 -7.70 2.94 -3.03
CA ASP A 89 -8.82 2.37 -3.75
C ASP A 89 -10.15 2.98 -3.26
N ASP A 90 -11.19 2.92 -4.08
CA ASP A 90 -12.53 3.31 -3.63
C ASP A 90 -13.14 2.26 -2.69
N ILE A 91 -12.59 2.21 -1.47
CA ILE A 91 -12.97 1.24 -0.44
C ILE A 91 -14.46 1.35 -0.09
N SER A 92 -15.01 2.57 -0.05
CA SER A 92 -16.42 2.80 0.26
C SER A 92 -17.33 2.29 -0.86
N GLY A 93 -17.02 2.60 -2.11
CA GLY A 93 -17.76 2.09 -3.26
C GLY A 93 -17.66 0.58 -3.40
N ILE A 94 -16.49 -0.01 -3.17
CA ILE A 94 -16.32 -1.47 -3.16
C ILE A 94 -17.15 -2.10 -2.02
N ASN A 95 -17.18 -1.51 -0.84
CA ASN A 95 -18.04 -1.97 0.24
C ASN A 95 -19.53 -1.98 -0.17
N ASP A 96 -20.00 -0.90 -0.78
CA ASP A 96 -21.41 -0.77 -1.17
C ASP A 96 -21.80 -1.77 -2.26
N LEU A 97 -20.90 -2.03 -3.21
CA LEU A 97 -21.04 -3.15 -4.17
C LEU A 97 -21.21 -4.49 -3.44
N LEU A 98 -20.31 -4.81 -2.49
CA LEU A 98 -20.34 -6.09 -1.78
C LEU A 98 -21.58 -6.24 -0.89
N VAL A 99 -22.07 -5.16 -0.28
CA VAL A 99 -23.37 -5.13 0.43
C VAL A 99 -24.52 -5.40 -0.54
N GLY A 100 -24.50 -4.81 -1.72
CA GLY A 100 -25.47 -5.07 -2.78
C GLY A 100 -25.49 -6.55 -3.19
N LEU A 101 -24.33 -7.11 -3.51
CA LEU A 101 -24.19 -8.53 -3.88
C LEU A 101 -24.68 -9.49 -2.78
N LYS A 102 -24.44 -9.16 -1.52
CA LYS A 102 -24.94 -9.92 -0.37
C LYS A 102 -26.48 -9.90 -0.32
N ASN A 103 -27.09 -8.73 -0.46
CA ASN A 103 -28.54 -8.55 -0.35
C ASN A 103 -29.30 -9.13 -1.55
N GLU A 104 -28.78 -8.96 -2.76
CA GLU A 104 -29.47 -9.34 -4.00
C GLU A 104 -29.20 -10.80 -4.40
N ARG A 105 -27.98 -11.30 -4.16
CA ARG A 105 -27.52 -12.60 -4.64
C ARG A 105 -27.12 -13.56 -3.53
N GLY A 106 -27.13 -13.13 -2.26
CA GLY A 106 -26.68 -13.94 -1.12
C GLY A 106 -25.15 -14.18 -1.13
N LEU A 107 -24.37 -13.37 -1.87
CA LEU A 107 -22.91 -13.45 -1.93
C LEU A 107 -22.30 -12.59 -0.82
N ASP A 108 -22.10 -13.18 0.36
CA ASP A 108 -21.44 -12.51 1.49
C ASP A 108 -19.91 -12.57 1.35
N VAL A 109 -19.35 -11.64 0.59
CA VAL A 109 -17.90 -11.53 0.33
C VAL A 109 -17.32 -10.45 1.22
N PRO A 110 -16.34 -10.79 2.09
CA PRO A 110 -15.69 -9.84 2.98
C PRO A 110 -14.70 -8.95 2.24
N LEU A 111 -14.49 -7.74 2.78
CA LEU A 111 -13.46 -6.80 2.35
C LEU A 111 -12.31 -6.80 3.39
N HIS A 112 -11.10 -6.95 2.89
CA HIS A 112 -9.87 -6.72 3.66
C HIS A 112 -9.25 -5.41 3.20
N VAL A 113 -8.91 -4.53 4.13
CA VAL A 113 -8.21 -3.29 3.80
C VAL A 113 -6.73 -3.42 4.10
N ASP A 114 -5.91 -3.39 3.05
CA ASP A 114 -4.47 -3.27 3.18
C ASP A 114 -4.09 -1.81 3.44
N ALA A 115 -4.15 -1.45 4.72
CA ALA A 115 -3.78 -0.13 5.22
C ALA A 115 -2.32 -0.08 5.69
N ALA A 116 -1.44 -0.92 5.11
CA ALA A 116 -0.05 -1.00 5.53
C ALA A 116 0.63 0.37 5.58
N SER A 117 0.33 1.25 4.63
CA SER A 117 0.80 2.64 4.62
C SER A 117 -0.23 3.60 5.23
N GLY A 118 -1.47 3.55 4.74
CA GLY A 118 -2.51 4.53 5.04
C GLY A 118 -3.06 4.47 6.46
N GLY A 119 -2.96 3.33 7.15
CA GLY A 119 -3.56 3.16 8.47
C GLY A 119 -3.02 4.09 9.56
N PHE A 120 -1.84 4.69 9.38
CA PHE A 120 -1.30 5.77 10.22
C PHE A 120 -1.38 7.15 9.56
N VAL A 121 -2.02 7.28 8.40
CA VAL A 121 -2.15 8.55 7.67
C VAL A 121 -3.60 9.02 7.65
N TRP A 122 -4.51 8.19 7.11
CA TRP A 122 -5.93 8.55 6.94
C TRP A 122 -6.63 8.96 8.23
N PRO A 123 -6.45 8.30 9.39
CA PRO A 123 -7.11 8.73 10.63
C PRO A 123 -6.78 10.16 11.06
N PHE A 124 -5.68 10.72 10.59
CA PHE A 124 -5.18 12.03 11.00
C PHE A 124 -5.38 13.11 9.94
N LEU A 125 -5.24 12.77 8.66
CA LEU A 125 -5.38 13.72 7.55
C LEU A 125 -6.80 13.74 6.99
N TYR A 126 -7.49 12.59 6.97
CA TYR A 126 -8.79 12.40 6.32
C TYR A 126 -9.77 11.66 7.24
N PRO A 127 -10.05 12.19 8.46
CA PRO A 127 -10.81 11.46 9.49
C PRO A 127 -12.25 11.16 9.09
N ASP A 128 -12.82 11.94 8.16
CA ASP A 128 -14.20 11.78 7.71
C ASP A 128 -14.35 10.69 6.64
N THR A 129 -13.26 10.35 5.93
CA THR A 129 -13.26 9.32 4.90
C THR A 129 -13.45 7.93 5.51
N LYS A 130 -14.45 7.22 5.01
CA LYS A 130 -14.80 5.88 5.47
C LYS A 130 -13.99 4.84 4.70
N TRP A 131 -13.10 4.16 5.40
CA TRP A 131 -12.28 3.07 4.86
C TRP A 131 -12.14 1.90 5.85
N ASP A 132 -12.58 2.09 7.07
CA ASP A 132 -12.39 1.21 8.21
C ASP A 132 -13.67 0.44 8.58
N PHE A 133 -13.74 -0.03 9.80
CA PHE A 133 -14.90 -0.76 10.33
C PHE A 133 -16.21 0.03 10.42
N ARG A 134 -16.25 1.30 10.00
CA ARG A 134 -17.50 2.02 9.73
C ARG A 134 -18.23 1.46 8.50
N LEU A 135 -17.52 0.71 7.64
CA LEU A 135 -18.06 0.03 6.46
C LEU A 135 -18.41 -1.43 6.79
N GLU A 136 -19.61 -1.90 6.40
CA GLU A 136 -20.15 -3.20 6.84
C GLU A 136 -19.28 -4.39 6.44
N GLN A 137 -18.79 -4.44 5.20
CA GLN A 137 -18.05 -5.59 4.67
C GLN A 137 -16.56 -5.59 5.03
N VAL A 138 -16.03 -4.51 5.58
CA VAL A 138 -14.65 -4.52 6.09
C VAL A 138 -14.55 -5.43 7.30
N ARG A 139 -13.90 -6.58 7.15
CA ARG A 139 -13.76 -7.62 8.20
C ARG A 139 -12.40 -7.67 8.84
N SER A 140 -11.38 -7.22 8.11
CA SER A 140 -10.02 -7.15 8.64
C SER A 140 -9.22 -6.03 8.01
N ILE A 141 -8.27 -5.51 8.76
CA ILE A 141 -7.39 -4.40 8.36
C ILE A 141 -5.97 -4.76 8.79
N ASN A 142 -4.98 -4.59 7.92
CA ASN A 142 -3.58 -4.64 8.34
C ASN A 142 -2.92 -3.26 8.27
N VAL A 143 -1.99 -3.00 9.19
CA VAL A 143 -1.23 -1.75 9.26
C VAL A 143 0.23 -2.05 9.59
N SER A 144 1.18 -1.40 8.90
CA SER A 144 2.62 -1.55 9.15
C SER A 144 3.13 -0.48 10.11
N GLY A 145 3.65 -0.89 11.27
CA GLY A 145 4.24 0.06 12.24
C GLY A 145 5.49 0.74 11.72
N HIS A 146 6.29 0.05 10.89
CA HIS A 146 7.56 0.56 10.35
C HIS A 146 7.44 1.56 9.19
N LYS A 147 6.22 1.84 8.71
CA LYS A 147 5.95 2.88 7.73
C LYS A 147 5.63 4.19 8.46
N TYR A 148 4.40 4.62 8.43
CA TYR A 148 3.98 5.84 9.11
C TYR A 148 3.70 5.67 10.62
N GLY A 149 3.80 4.45 11.16
CA GLY A 149 3.77 4.20 12.60
C GLY A 149 5.05 4.61 13.34
N LEU A 150 6.11 5.03 12.61
CA LEU A 150 7.34 5.64 13.13
C LEU A 150 8.16 4.72 14.02
N VAL A 151 8.21 3.43 13.69
CA VAL A 151 9.12 2.44 14.33
C VAL A 151 9.92 1.69 13.28
N TYR A 152 10.92 0.95 13.70
CA TYR A 152 11.68 0.09 12.79
C TYR A 152 10.89 -1.17 12.38
N PRO A 153 11.29 -1.88 11.30
CA PRO A 153 10.69 -3.16 10.93
C PRO A 153 10.68 -4.17 12.08
N GLY A 154 9.60 -4.93 12.20
CA GLY A 154 9.42 -5.95 13.24
C GLY A 154 8.04 -5.95 13.89
N ILE A 155 7.15 -5.03 13.51
CA ILE A 155 5.76 -5.02 13.96
C ILE A 155 4.82 -4.71 12.80
N GLY A 156 3.72 -5.46 12.74
CA GLY A 156 2.54 -5.20 11.92
C GLY A 156 1.28 -5.46 12.73
N TRP A 157 0.28 -4.67 12.50
CA TRP A 157 -1.03 -4.79 13.12
C TRP A 157 -1.97 -5.52 12.18
N LEU A 158 -2.68 -6.53 12.69
CA LEU A 158 -3.82 -7.14 12.02
C LEU A 158 -5.00 -7.05 12.97
N VAL A 159 -6.01 -6.30 12.56
CA VAL A 159 -7.21 -6.05 13.35
C VAL A 159 -8.39 -6.67 12.63
N PHE A 160 -9.18 -7.44 13.35
CA PHE A 160 -10.45 -7.99 12.88
C PHE A 160 -11.61 -7.16 13.44
N ARG A 161 -12.70 -7.04 12.69
CA ARG A 161 -13.93 -6.39 13.16
C ARG A 161 -14.43 -7.05 14.42
N GLU A 162 -14.55 -8.37 14.37
CA GLU A 162 -15.03 -9.19 15.48
C GLU A 162 -14.14 -10.42 15.65
N ARG A 163 -14.18 -11.00 16.86
CA ARG A 163 -13.44 -12.25 17.09
C ARG A 163 -13.89 -13.38 16.17
N SER A 164 -15.16 -13.38 15.79
CA SER A 164 -15.72 -14.35 14.85
C SER A 164 -15.15 -14.26 13.44
N ASP A 165 -14.53 -13.14 13.04
CA ASP A 165 -13.85 -12.99 11.74
C ASP A 165 -12.50 -13.68 11.72
N LEU A 166 -11.89 -13.92 12.88
CA LEU A 166 -10.72 -14.77 13.01
C LEU A 166 -11.15 -16.25 12.98
N ALA A 167 -10.61 -17.01 12.05
CA ALA A 167 -10.86 -18.45 11.96
C ALA A 167 -10.19 -19.18 13.15
N GLU A 168 -10.98 -19.81 14.01
CA GLU A 168 -10.49 -20.51 15.22
C GLU A 168 -9.50 -21.64 14.88
N ASP A 169 -9.65 -22.31 13.74
CA ASP A 169 -8.74 -23.36 13.25
C ASP A 169 -7.30 -22.88 13.01
N LEU A 170 -7.11 -21.56 12.92
CA LEU A 170 -5.80 -20.93 12.76
C LEU A 170 -5.17 -20.52 14.09
N VAL A 171 -5.90 -20.67 15.21
CA VAL A 171 -5.42 -20.33 16.55
C VAL A 171 -4.92 -21.58 17.24
N PHE A 172 -3.64 -21.66 17.48
CA PHE A 172 -3.03 -22.77 18.22
C PHE A 172 -2.85 -22.38 19.68
N TYR A 173 -2.98 -23.36 20.57
CA TYR A 173 -2.82 -23.16 21.99
C TYR A 173 -1.65 -23.97 22.52
N GLU A 174 -0.72 -23.30 23.16
CA GLU A 174 0.45 -23.90 23.79
C GLU A 174 0.34 -23.82 25.30
N ASN A 175 0.85 -24.82 26.01
CA ASN A 175 0.75 -24.88 27.48
C ASN A 175 2.09 -25.16 28.20
N TYR A 176 3.19 -25.27 27.43
CA TYR A 176 4.50 -25.62 27.99
C TYR A 176 5.17 -24.47 28.79
N LEU A 177 4.64 -23.26 28.72
CA LEU A 177 5.11 -22.10 29.50
C LEU A 177 4.39 -21.92 30.83
N GLY A 178 3.66 -22.92 31.30
CA GLY A 178 2.92 -22.89 32.56
C GLY A 178 1.56 -22.20 32.53
N LYS A 179 1.15 -21.70 31.36
CA LYS A 179 -0.17 -21.16 31.04
C LYS A 179 -0.56 -21.51 29.62
N ARG A 180 -1.88 -21.49 29.35
CA ARG A 180 -2.39 -21.70 28.01
C ARG A 180 -2.27 -20.37 27.22
N ASP A 181 -1.32 -20.29 26.32
CA ASP A 181 -1.14 -19.15 25.43
C ASP A 181 -1.65 -19.45 24.02
N ALA A 182 -2.37 -18.50 23.45
CA ALA A 182 -2.86 -18.58 22.09
C ALA A 182 -1.80 -18.01 21.12
N THR A 183 -1.49 -18.74 20.06
CA THR A 183 -0.62 -18.27 18.97
C THR A 183 -1.37 -18.32 17.64
N PHE A 184 -1.19 -17.27 16.85
CA PHE A 184 -1.80 -17.12 15.52
C PHE A 184 -0.75 -16.72 14.46
N THR A 185 0.44 -16.31 14.89
CA THR A 185 1.50 -15.83 14.02
C THR A 185 2.14 -16.95 13.21
N LEU A 186 2.64 -16.63 12.01
CA LEU A 186 3.45 -17.58 11.22
C LEU A 186 4.86 -17.76 11.80
N ASN A 187 5.31 -16.79 12.58
CA ASN A 187 6.62 -16.82 13.25
C ASN A 187 6.47 -17.42 14.65
N PHE A 188 7.55 -18.06 15.11
CA PHE A 188 7.61 -18.59 16.49
C PHE A 188 8.14 -17.52 17.45
N SER A 189 9.38 -17.62 17.90
CA SER A 189 9.95 -16.63 18.82
C SER A 189 10.01 -15.25 18.19
N THR A 190 9.33 -14.27 18.80
CA THR A 190 9.27 -12.88 18.34
C THR A 190 9.77 -11.94 19.43
N GLY A 191 10.54 -10.91 19.02
CA GLY A 191 10.99 -9.87 19.94
C GLY A 191 9.88 -8.87 20.25
N ALA A 192 9.80 -8.42 21.51
CA ALA A 192 8.85 -7.40 21.94
C ALA A 192 9.34 -5.95 21.74
N SER A 193 10.60 -5.74 21.33
CA SER A 193 11.20 -4.41 21.24
C SER A 193 10.40 -3.42 20.38
N MET A 194 9.92 -3.85 19.21
CA MET A 194 9.13 -2.99 18.34
C MET A 194 7.70 -2.76 18.85
N VAL A 195 7.13 -3.71 19.58
CA VAL A 195 5.85 -3.54 20.28
C VAL A 195 5.98 -2.44 21.33
N LEU A 196 7.04 -2.48 22.14
CA LEU A 196 7.33 -1.47 23.15
C LEU A 196 7.63 -0.10 22.53
N ALA A 197 8.37 -0.06 21.42
CA ALA A 197 8.66 1.18 20.70
C ALA A 197 7.36 1.81 20.13
N GLN A 198 6.46 0.99 19.56
CA GLN A 198 5.18 1.49 19.06
C GLN A 198 4.29 1.97 20.19
N TYR A 199 4.25 1.23 21.31
CA TYR A 199 3.51 1.64 22.50
C TYR A 199 4.04 2.96 23.07
N TYR A 200 5.37 3.11 23.15
CA TYR A 200 5.99 4.37 23.55
C TYR A 200 5.56 5.54 22.66
N ASN A 201 5.56 5.35 21.33
CA ASN A 201 5.10 6.37 20.41
C ASN A 201 3.63 6.72 20.64
N PHE A 202 2.76 5.74 20.89
CA PHE A 202 1.36 6.01 21.21
C PHE A 202 1.18 6.84 22.46
N VAL A 203 1.91 6.50 23.53
CA VAL A 203 1.83 7.24 24.81
C VAL A 203 2.45 8.64 24.69
N ARG A 204 3.59 8.75 23.99
CA ARG A 204 4.33 10.01 23.86
C ARG A 204 3.64 11.00 22.93
N LEU A 205 3.21 10.55 21.76
CA LEU A 205 2.67 11.42 20.71
C LEU A 205 1.16 11.61 20.88
N GLY A 206 0.45 10.54 21.24
CA GLY A 206 -0.99 10.56 21.25
C GLY A 206 -1.58 10.86 19.87
N HIS A 207 -2.87 11.14 19.82
CA HIS A 207 -3.56 11.49 18.58
C HIS A 207 -3.01 12.80 17.98
N ASP A 208 -2.85 13.81 18.78
CA ASP A 208 -2.44 15.15 18.31
C ASP A 208 -0.99 15.18 17.81
N GLY A 209 -0.09 14.42 18.44
CA GLY A 209 1.29 14.30 17.98
C GLY A 209 1.39 13.58 16.63
N TYR A 210 0.65 12.49 16.44
CA TYR A 210 0.58 11.82 15.13
C TYR A 210 -0.03 12.74 14.07
N ARG A 211 -1.14 13.42 14.38
CA ARG A 211 -1.77 14.38 13.46
C ARG A 211 -0.79 15.46 13.02
N TYR A 212 -0.12 16.12 13.97
CA TYR A 212 0.88 17.15 13.67
C TYR A 212 2.00 16.65 12.74
N ILE A 213 2.48 15.42 12.98
CA ILE A 213 3.52 14.81 12.15
C ILE A 213 2.99 14.55 10.74
N MET A 214 1.79 13.97 10.59
CA MET A 214 1.20 13.66 9.29
C MET A 214 0.90 14.94 8.49
N GLU A 215 0.33 15.95 9.12
CA GLU A 215 0.08 17.28 8.51
C GLU A 215 1.38 17.94 8.05
N THR A 216 2.44 17.85 8.85
CA THR A 216 3.77 18.38 8.49
C THR A 216 4.33 17.67 7.26
N MET A 217 4.25 16.34 7.22
CA MET A 217 4.72 15.56 6.06
C MET A 217 3.87 15.85 4.81
N ALA A 218 2.55 15.95 4.94
CA ALA A 218 1.66 16.28 3.82
C ALA A 218 1.93 17.69 3.27
N THR A 219 2.15 18.66 4.14
CA THR A 219 2.52 20.05 3.76
C THR A 219 3.85 20.07 3.00
N ASN A 220 4.85 19.33 3.48
CA ASN A 220 6.14 19.24 2.79
C ASN A 220 6.02 18.49 1.45
N ALA A 221 5.15 17.47 1.35
CA ALA A 221 4.89 16.77 0.09
C ALA A 221 4.23 17.69 -0.93
N ALA A 222 3.21 18.46 -0.53
CA ALA A 222 2.56 19.43 -1.40
C ALA A 222 3.55 20.50 -1.90
N ALA A 223 4.38 21.05 -1.01
CA ALA A 223 5.39 22.03 -1.39
C ALA A 223 6.45 21.45 -2.35
N LEU A 224 6.84 20.18 -2.17
CA LEU A 224 7.74 19.46 -3.08
C LEU A 224 7.09 19.26 -4.46
N ALA A 225 5.83 18.83 -4.49
CA ALA A 225 5.07 18.63 -5.72
C ALA A 225 4.96 19.94 -6.53
N ASP A 226 4.58 21.05 -5.87
CA ASP A 226 4.48 22.36 -6.52
C ASP A 226 5.84 22.80 -7.11
N ARG A 227 6.96 22.53 -6.44
CA ARG A 227 8.30 22.86 -6.95
C ARG A 227 8.73 21.98 -8.11
N ILE A 228 8.46 20.67 -8.06
CA ILE A 228 8.75 19.73 -9.16
C ILE A 228 7.94 20.15 -10.39
N ALA A 229 6.64 20.41 -10.24
CA ALA A 229 5.78 20.88 -11.32
C ALA A 229 6.28 22.21 -11.92
N ALA A 230 6.75 23.14 -11.06
CA ALA A 230 7.27 24.45 -11.50
C ALA A 230 8.56 24.36 -12.34
N THR A 231 9.24 23.21 -12.40
CA THR A 231 10.38 23.01 -13.30
C THR A 231 9.95 22.98 -14.77
N GLY A 232 8.69 22.61 -15.03
CA GLY A 232 8.17 22.37 -16.39
C GLY A 232 8.63 21.07 -17.05
N GLU A 233 9.46 20.26 -16.35
CA GLU A 233 9.99 18.99 -16.83
C GLU A 233 9.11 17.80 -16.48
N PHE A 234 8.24 17.96 -15.46
CA PHE A 234 7.46 16.87 -14.90
C PHE A 234 5.98 17.21 -14.72
N ARG A 235 5.14 16.22 -14.95
CA ARG A 235 3.75 16.23 -14.46
C ARG A 235 3.64 15.44 -13.16
N ILE A 236 2.86 15.95 -12.23
CA ILE A 236 2.53 15.23 -10.98
C ILE A 236 1.45 14.19 -11.29
N VAL A 237 1.59 13.00 -10.71
CA VAL A 237 0.59 11.94 -10.84
C VAL A 237 -0.49 12.15 -9.77
N GLY A 238 -1.75 12.17 -10.18
CA GLY A 238 -2.92 12.52 -9.37
C GLY A 238 -3.28 14.00 -9.44
N GLU A 239 -4.41 14.36 -8.87
CA GLU A 239 -4.91 15.73 -8.86
C GLU A 239 -4.56 16.46 -7.54
N LYS A 240 -4.41 17.77 -7.61
CA LYS A 240 -4.13 18.57 -6.42
C LYS A 240 -5.33 18.55 -5.47
N GLY A 241 -5.12 18.09 -4.25
CA GLY A 241 -6.15 18.02 -3.21
C GLY A 241 -6.79 16.64 -3.05
N GLU A 242 -6.41 15.65 -3.85
CA GLU A 242 -6.80 14.27 -3.62
C GLU A 242 -6.22 13.72 -2.32
N GLU A 243 -6.95 12.78 -1.71
CA GLU A 243 -6.49 12.07 -0.53
C GLU A 243 -5.38 11.09 -0.89
N GLN A 244 -4.19 11.30 -0.31
CA GLN A 244 -3.02 10.47 -0.60
C GLN A 244 -2.04 10.41 0.56
N LEU A 245 -1.11 9.47 0.47
CA LEU A 245 0.05 9.41 1.37
C LEU A 245 0.93 10.65 1.21
N PRO A 246 1.70 11.04 2.24
CA PRO A 246 2.73 12.08 2.13
C PRO A 246 3.88 11.62 1.21
N LEU A 247 3.64 11.63 -0.08
CA LEU A 247 4.62 11.34 -1.13
C LEU A 247 4.30 12.14 -2.38
N VAL A 248 5.24 12.22 -3.29
CA VAL A 248 5.05 12.83 -4.61
C VAL A 248 5.40 11.80 -5.66
N ALA A 249 4.41 11.38 -6.43
CA ALA A 249 4.59 10.59 -7.65
C ALA A 249 4.58 11.55 -8.86
N PHE A 250 5.55 11.41 -9.73
CA PHE A 250 5.72 12.30 -10.88
C PHE A 250 6.39 11.58 -12.03
N GLN A 251 6.17 12.06 -13.25
CA GLN A 251 6.74 11.51 -14.47
C GLN A 251 7.19 12.63 -15.40
N LEU A 252 8.16 12.36 -16.27
CA LEU A 252 8.58 13.32 -17.28
C LEU A 252 7.40 13.73 -18.18
N ASP A 253 7.33 14.99 -18.53
CA ASP A 253 6.33 15.57 -19.40
C ASP A 253 6.98 15.99 -20.73
N GLY A 254 6.38 15.57 -21.85
CA GLY A 254 6.93 15.82 -23.17
C GLY A 254 8.01 14.84 -23.63
N GLU A 255 8.72 15.21 -24.70
CA GLU A 255 9.79 14.39 -25.30
C GLU A 255 11.16 14.76 -24.73
N HIS A 256 11.86 13.76 -24.20
CA HIS A 256 13.20 13.91 -23.65
C HIS A 256 14.16 12.90 -24.28
N ASN A 257 15.45 13.25 -24.32
CA ASN A 257 16.51 12.34 -24.74
C ASN A 257 17.03 11.44 -23.59
N TYR A 258 16.37 11.46 -22.43
CA TYR A 258 16.59 10.64 -21.22
C TYR A 258 15.25 10.19 -20.64
N ASP A 259 15.25 9.32 -19.63
CA ASP A 259 14.04 8.86 -18.95
C ASP A 259 14.16 8.97 -17.42
N GLU A 260 13.08 8.60 -16.70
CA GLU A 260 12.99 8.67 -15.24
C GLU A 260 14.08 7.86 -14.53
N PHE A 261 14.52 6.75 -15.13
CA PHE A 261 15.63 5.95 -14.59
C PHE A 261 16.96 6.68 -14.70
N ASP A 262 17.17 7.46 -15.75
CA ASP A 262 18.35 8.30 -15.90
C ASP A 262 18.36 9.40 -14.82
N VAL A 263 17.23 10.06 -14.59
CA VAL A 263 17.09 11.10 -13.55
C VAL A 263 17.38 10.51 -12.17
N ALA A 264 16.78 9.34 -11.83
CA ALA A 264 17.03 8.65 -10.56
C ALA A 264 18.50 8.28 -10.38
N SER A 265 19.15 7.81 -11.45
CA SER A 265 20.57 7.44 -11.46
C SER A 265 21.47 8.66 -11.24
N GLN A 266 21.20 9.76 -11.93
CA GLN A 266 21.94 11.00 -11.83
C GLN A 266 21.85 11.60 -10.41
N LEU A 267 20.64 11.63 -9.82
CA LEU A 267 20.40 12.09 -8.46
C LEU A 267 21.18 11.26 -7.43
N SER A 268 21.17 9.94 -7.60
CA SER A 268 21.89 9.03 -6.71
C SER A 268 23.40 9.23 -6.81
N ALA A 269 23.95 9.36 -8.03
CA ALA A 269 25.38 9.46 -8.26
C ALA A 269 25.95 10.80 -7.78
N GLU A 270 25.27 11.92 -8.00
CA GLU A 270 25.81 13.24 -7.69
C GLU A 270 25.51 13.71 -6.27
N ARG A 271 24.36 13.35 -5.73
CA ARG A 271 23.83 13.90 -4.47
C ARG A 271 23.47 12.85 -3.43
N GLY A 272 23.50 11.56 -3.78
CA GLY A 272 23.14 10.48 -2.88
C GLY A 272 21.62 10.40 -2.58
N TRP A 273 20.78 11.08 -3.36
CA TRP A 273 19.33 10.95 -3.23
C TRP A 273 18.85 9.58 -3.70
N MET A 274 18.00 8.94 -2.91
CA MET A 274 17.27 7.74 -3.33
C MET A 274 15.83 8.11 -3.67
N VAL A 275 15.60 8.54 -4.92
CA VAL A 275 14.28 8.77 -5.51
C VAL A 275 14.07 7.69 -6.56
N PRO A 276 13.37 6.59 -6.23
CA PRO A 276 13.24 5.48 -7.15
C PRO A 276 12.40 5.86 -8.37
N ALA A 277 12.86 5.38 -9.54
CA ALA A 277 12.07 5.30 -10.75
C ALA A 277 11.67 3.84 -10.99
N TYR A 278 10.46 3.61 -11.46
CA TYR A 278 9.94 2.29 -11.76
C TYR A 278 8.84 2.37 -12.83
N THR A 279 8.57 1.21 -13.47
CA THR A 279 7.38 1.05 -14.30
C THR A 279 6.19 0.63 -13.43
N LEU A 280 5.00 0.97 -13.86
CA LEU A 280 3.78 0.46 -13.24
C LEU A 280 3.63 -1.06 -13.47
N PRO A 281 2.72 -1.73 -12.76
CA PRO A 281 2.41 -3.15 -12.95
C PRO A 281 2.04 -3.53 -14.38
N PRO A 282 1.96 -4.83 -14.72
CA PRO A 282 1.48 -5.29 -16.03
C PRO A 282 0.22 -4.57 -16.48
N ASP A 283 0.10 -4.36 -17.79
CA ASP A 283 -0.92 -3.58 -18.51
C ASP A 283 -0.74 -2.05 -18.43
N ALA A 284 0.07 -1.54 -17.48
CA ALA A 284 0.53 -0.15 -17.42
C ALA A 284 2.07 -0.03 -17.37
N ASP A 285 2.81 -1.09 -17.72
CA ASP A 285 4.27 -1.20 -17.62
C ASP A 285 5.05 -0.25 -18.56
N HIS A 286 4.37 0.33 -19.55
CA HIS A 286 4.91 1.39 -20.39
C HIS A 286 4.97 2.74 -19.67
N VAL A 287 4.22 2.93 -18.58
CA VAL A 287 4.23 4.13 -17.76
C VAL A 287 5.38 4.06 -16.76
N LYS A 288 6.29 5.03 -16.84
CA LYS A 288 7.39 5.20 -15.90
C LYS A 288 7.04 6.33 -14.95
N ILE A 289 7.30 6.13 -13.66
CA ILE A 289 7.13 7.16 -12.65
C ILE A 289 8.32 7.21 -11.71
N MET A 290 8.53 8.37 -11.13
CA MET A 290 9.42 8.58 -9.98
C MET A 290 8.58 8.81 -8.74
N ARG A 291 9.11 8.45 -7.58
CA ARG A 291 8.42 8.64 -6.30
C ARG A 291 9.35 9.21 -5.23
N ALA A 292 9.05 10.41 -4.78
CA ALA A 292 9.68 11.00 -3.61
C ALA A 292 8.80 10.75 -2.36
N LEU A 293 9.27 9.88 -1.46
CA LEU A 293 8.59 9.60 -0.20
C LEU A 293 8.96 10.66 0.83
N VAL A 294 7.97 11.41 1.31
CA VAL A 294 8.18 12.46 2.31
C VAL A 294 8.05 11.85 3.71
N LYS A 295 9.19 11.71 4.38
CA LYS A 295 9.28 11.25 5.76
C LYS A 295 9.47 12.42 6.72
N LEU A 296 9.32 12.17 8.02
CA LEU A 296 9.53 13.18 9.08
C LEU A 296 10.89 13.90 8.97
N THR A 297 11.93 13.20 8.47
CA THR A 297 13.27 13.76 8.29
C THR A 297 13.42 14.63 7.05
N LEU A 298 12.46 14.60 6.11
CA LEU A 298 12.44 15.48 4.92
C LEU A 298 11.68 16.77 5.26
N GLY A 299 12.35 17.67 5.97
CA GLY A 299 11.80 18.99 6.27
C GLY A 299 11.81 19.90 5.05
N HIS A 300 11.17 21.07 5.18
CA HIS A 300 10.98 22.04 4.07
C HIS A 300 12.28 22.37 3.31
N THR A 301 13.40 22.62 4.01
CA THR A 301 14.69 22.94 3.39
C THR A 301 15.20 21.78 2.53
N LEU A 302 15.14 20.54 3.05
CA LEU A 302 15.58 19.37 2.28
C LEU A 302 14.66 19.07 1.09
N ALA A 303 13.35 19.30 1.22
CA ALA A 303 12.41 19.19 0.11
C ALA A 303 12.72 20.21 -1.00
N THR A 304 13.07 21.44 -0.63
CA THR A 304 13.54 22.46 -1.58
C THR A 304 14.83 22.03 -2.29
N THR A 305 15.82 21.57 -1.51
CA THR A 305 17.10 21.08 -2.07
C THR A 305 16.87 19.92 -3.04
N LEU A 306 15.99 18.97 -2.67
CA LEU A 306 15.65 17.86 -3.56
C LEU A 306 15.05 18.34 -4.88
N ALA A 307 14.12 19.29 -4.85
CA ALA A 307 13.53 19.84 -6.09
C ALA A 307 14.57 20.54 -6.96
N ASP A 308 15.48 21.32 -6.37
CA ASP A 308 16.57 22.00 -7.08
C ASP A 308 17.55 20.97 -7.67
N ASP A 309 17.88 19.90 -6.95
CA ASP A 309 18.74 18.80 -7.43
C ASP A 309 18.08 18.01 -8.58
N ILE A 310 16.76 17.78 -8.53
CA ILE A 310 15.99 17.17 -9.63
C ILE A 310 16.10 18.05 -10.89
N ALA A 311 15.85 19.35 -10.78
CA ALA A 311 15.99 20.27 -11.91
C ALA A 311 17.44 20.31 -12.42
N GLY A 312 18.44 20.26 -11.55
CA GLY A 312 19.85 20.18 -11.91
C GLY A 312 20.18 18.89 -12.67
N ALA A 313 19.66 17.75 -12.23
CA ALA A 313 19.85 16.47 -12.90
C ALA A 313 19.29 16.49 -14.34
N CYS A 314 18.09 17.04 -14.52
CA CYS A 314 17.47 17.18 -15.84
C CYS A 314 18.33 18.04 -16.79
N LYS A 315 18.88 19.16 -16.31
CA LYS A 315 19.79 20.00 -17.13
C LYS A 315 21.03 19.25 -17.59
N VAL A 316 21.66 18.50 -16.69
CA VAL A 316 22.84 17.68 -17.02
C VAL A 316 22.50 16.61 -18.07
N LEU A 317 21.34 15.95 -17.90
CA LEU A 317 20.90 14.90 -18.81
C LEU A 317 20.46 15.45 -20.17
N ALA A 318 19.86 16.63 -20.23
CA ALA A 318 19.53 17.30 -21.49
C ALA A 318 20.78 17.57 -22.37
N GLU A 319 21.92 17.88 -21.75
CA GLU A 319 23.18 18.10 -22.42
C GLU A 319 23.90 16.79 -22.80
N LYS A 320 23.90 15.79 -21.90
CA LYS A 320 24.67 14.55 -22.05
C LYS A 320 23.89 13.41 -22.73
N GLY A 321 22.56 13.46 -22.70
CA GLY A 321 21.69 12.38 -23.14
C GLY A 321 21.62 11.24 -22.12
N ARG A 322 21.09 10.07 -22.56
CA ARG A 322 20.92 8.87 -21.73
C ARG A 322 22.22 8.39 -21.11
N LEU A 323 22.14 7.98 -19.86
CA LEU A 323 23.25 7.31 -19.18
C LEU A 323 23.47 5.90 -19.77
N HIS A 324 24.73 5.45 -19.78
CA HIS A 324 25.04 4.10 -20.24
C HIS A 324 24.40 3.04 -19.32
N GLU A 325 24.02 1.88 -19.88
CA GLU A 325 23.37 0.79 -19.13
C GLU A 325 24.13 0.35 -17.86
N HIS A 326 25.45 0.45 -17.86
CA HIS A 326 26.28 0.15 -16.71
C HIS A 326 26.04 1.09 -15.52
N ASP A 327 25.77 2.37 -15.78
CA ASP A 327 25.50 3.37 -14.75
C ASP A 327 24.07 3.22 -14.20
N ARG A 328 23.14 2.78 -15.05
CA ARG A 328 21.77 2.39 -14.66
C ARG A 328 21.72 1.14 -13.76
N ALA A 329 22.63 0.19 -13.96
CA ALA A 329 22.67 -1.05 -13.17
C ALA A 329 22.98 -0.81 -11.69
N ARG A 330 23.70 0.26 -11.33
CA ARG A 330 23.97 0.65 -9.95
C ARG A 330 22.72 1.03 -9.17
N VAL A 331 21.67 1.55 -9.84
CA VAL A 331 20.38 1.89 -9.20
C VAL A 331 19.49 0.66 -9.05
N LYS A 332 19.54 -0.29 -10.01
CA LYS A 332 18.76 -1.54 -9.95
C LYS A 332 19.15 -2.46 -8.79
N THR A 333 20.40 -2.41 -8.33
CA THR A 333 20.86 -3.26 -7.21
C THR A 333 20.47 -2.73 -5.83
N GLY A 334 19.95 -1.51 -5.72
CA GLY A 334 19.44 -0.93 -4.47
C GLY A 334 17.96 -1.20 -4.17
N THR A 335 17.22 -1.79 -5.12
CA THR A 335 15.78 -2.08 -4.99
C THR A 335 15.48 -3.57 -4.84
N GLY A 336 16.40 -4.34 -4.29
CA GLY A 336 16.15 -5.72 -3.92
C GLY A 336 15.22 -5.81 -2.71
N TYR A 337 13.93 -5.93 -2.93
CA TYR A 337 12.96 -6.53 -2.04
C TYR A 337 12.29 -7.69 -2.75
#